data_e11e6cecdb39e79e5a29ed901eece0aa
#
_entry.id   e11e6cecdb39e79e5a29ed901eece0aa
#
_cell.length_a   1.000
_cell.length_b   1.000
_cell.length_c   1.000
_cell.angle_alpha   90.00
_cell.angle_beta   90.00
_cell.angle_gamma   90.00
#
_symmetry.space_group_name_H-M   'P 1'
#
loop_
_entity.id
_entity.type
_entity.pdbx_description
1 polymer ?
#
loop_
_entity_poly.entity_id
_entity_poly.type
_entity_poly.pdbx_seq_one_letter_code
_entity_poly.pdbx_strand_id
1 'polypeptide(L)'
;MLERLNALPVSSFHYKLLVVAGIGWVFDSMDTGLIAFVLPLLIKEWGLSATQAGMLGSVGLVGMALGAVAAGTLADRVGRKTVFSVTIVLYSLATGLCAVAPNYELLVLFRFLVGLGLGGELPVAATLVTEYVPGRARGRFMVLLESFWAVGWLLAALIAYFIIPVTGWRTAFLIGALPALYTMVIRMHLPESVRYLLKKGKIEEARKIVSSLEERCHMEPRPLEVTGKDVAEETKGSFTSLWTSRFIKRTVMLWLVWFGIVFSYYGVFMWLPSLVFKQGFTVVKTFEYVLVMTLSQLPGYAAAAWLVDRLGRRYTLSLFLLGSGIASYFFGHAETVTALLCWGATMSFFNLGAWGVIYTYTPELYPTEIRGLGCGWATGFGRIGGMVAPLLVGALLTDAWDMGHIFYIFAGVFVLISFIVLTLGRETKRKELESLS
;
A
#
# COMPACT_ATOMS: atom_id res chain seq x y z
N MET A 1 28.06 -13.97 -3.88
CA MET A 1 26.92 -13.78 -4.82
C MET A 1 26.08 -12.55 -4.47
N LEU A 2 25.61 -12.39 -3.26
CA LEU A 2 24.76 -11.24 -2.87
C LEU A 2 25.48 -9.90 -2.97
N GLU A 3 26.78 -9.82 -2.63
CA GLU A 3 27.59 -8.62 -2.79
C GLU A 3 27.68 -8.19 -4.25
N ARG A 4 27.81 -9.16 -5.19
CA ARG A 4 27.86 -8.87 -6.61
C ARG A 4 26.52 -8.36 -7.14
N LEU A 5 25.42 -8.92 -6.67
CA LEU A 5 24.07 -8.43 -6.99
C LEU A 5 23.89 -6.98 -6.53
N ASN A 6 24.39 -6.63 -5.33
CA ASN A 6 24.36 -5.26 -4.80
C ASN A 6 25.29 -4.30 -5.55
N ALA A 7 26.36 -4.80 -6.19
CA ALA A 7 27.31 -3.99 -6.95
C ALA A 7 26.87 -3.71 -8.39
N LEU A 8 25.82 -4.38 -8.89
CA LEU A 8 25.31 -4.16 -10.24
C LEU A 8 24.91 -2.69 -10.46
N PRO A 9 25.13 -2.14 -11.65
CA PRO A 9 24.55 -0.86 -12.03
C PRO A 9 23.03 -1.01 -12.21
N VAL A 10 22.28 0.07 -11.98
CA VAL A 10 20.85 0.11 -12.33
C VAL A 10 20.72 -0.02 -13.84
N SER A 11 19.97 -1.01 -14.31
CA SER A 11 19.81 -1.36 -15.71
C SER A 11 18.34 -1.51 -16.09
N SER A 12 18.08 -1.74 -17.37
CA SER A 12 16.74 -2.03 -17.92
C SER A 12 16.02 -3.18 -17.20
N PHE A 13 16.80 -4.18 -16.73
CA PHE A 13 16.25 -5.28 -15.92
C PHE A 13 15.53 -4.78 -14.66
N HIS A 14 16.14 -3.87 -13.91
CA HIS A 14 15.57 -3.35 -12.66
C HIS A 14 14.29 -2.56 -12.91
N TYR A 15 14.23 -1.78 -14.00
CA TYR A 15 13.00 -1.10 -14.39
C TYR A 15 11.92 -2.08 -14.87
N LYS A 16 12.30 -3.13 -15.61
CA LYS A 16 11.36 -4.19 -16.01
C LYS A 16 10.82 -4.93 -14.79
N LEU A 17 11.67 -5.26 -13.82
CA LEU A 17 11.27 -5.86 -12.54
C LEU A 17 10.29 -4.95 -11.79
N LEU A 18 10.60 -3.64 -11.70
CA LEU A 18 9.75 -2.63 -11.08
C LEU A 18 8.38 -2.57 -11.76
N VAL A 19 8.33 -2.52 -13.09
CA VAL A 19 7.06 -2.43 -13.83
C VAL A 19 6.25 -3.72 -13.64
N VAL A 20 6.87 -4.89 -13.73
CA VAL A 20 6.14 -6.15 -13.54
C VAL A 20 5.63 -6.28 -12.11
N ALA A 21 6.41 -5.94 -11.09
CA ALA A 21 5.93 -5.93 -9.71
C ALA A 21 4.90 -4.82 -9.48
N GLY A 22 5.11 -3.63 -10.07
CA GLY A 22 4.23 -2.47 -9.94
C GLY A 22 2.86 -2.68 -10.58
N ILE A 23 2.74 -3.41 -11.68
CA ILE A 23 1.44 -3.75 -12.28
C ILE A 23 0.64 -4.65 -11.32
N GLY A 24 1.28 -5.59 -10.59
CA GLY A 24 0.62 -6.29 -9.49
C GLY A 24 0.06 -5.32 -8.46
N TRP A 25 0.88 -4.36 -8.03
CA TRP A 25 0.48 -3.30 -7.10
C TRP A 25 -0.70 -2.44 -7.60
N VAL A 26 -0.75 -2.17 -8.92
CA VAL A 26 -1.92 -1.52 -9.56
C VAL A 26 -3.18 -2.35 -9.38
N PHE A 27 -3.09 -3.65 -9.62
CA PHE A 27 -4.25 -4.52 -9.49
C PHE A 27 -4.74 -4.65 -8.06
N ASP A 28 -3.84 -4.72 -7.08
CA ASP A 28 -4.17 -4.73 -5.66
C ASP A 28 -4.93 -3.47 -5.24
N SER A 29 -4.41 -2.30 -5.61
CA SER A 29 -5.04 -1.04 -5.26
C SER A 29 -6.33 -0.80 -6.05
N MET A 30 -6.43 -1.28 -7.28
CA MET A 30 -7.65 -1.26 -8.08
C MET A 30 -8.75 -2.07 -7.40
N ASP A 31 -8.48 -3.32 -6.97
CA ASP A 31 -9.48 -4.14 -6.29
C ASP A 31 -9.90 -3.53 -4.94
N THR A 32 -8.93 -3.00 -4.19
CA THR A 32 -9.21 -2.27 -2.95
C THR A 32 -10.07 -1.03 -3.19
N GLY A 33 -9.88 -0.34 -4.32
CA GLY A 33 -10.69 0.81 -4.72
C GLY A 33 -12.09 0.42 -5.21
N LEU A 34 -12.23 -0.68 -5.95
CA LEU A 34 -13.51 -1.10 -6.53
C LEU A 34 -14.61 -1.26 -5.47
N ILE A 35 -14.32 -1.83 -4.30
CA ILE A 35 -15.33 -1.97 -3.25
C ILE A 35 -15.84 -0.61 -2.76
N ALA A 36 -14.99 0.42 -2.69
CA ALA A 36 -15.41 1.76 -2.29
C ALA A 36 -16.45 2.34 -3.25
N PHE A 37 -16.28 2.13 -4.56
CA PHE A 37 -17.23 2.58 -5.59
C PHE A 37 -18.50 1.72 -5.68
N VAL A 38 -18.39 0.43 -5.37
CA VAL A 38 -19.54 -0.50 -5.38
C VAL A 38 -20.41 -0.29 -4.14
N LEU A 39 -19.83 0.12 -3.02
CA LEU A 39 -20.51 0.22 -1.72
C LEU A 39 -21.82 1.05 -1.74
N PRO A 40 -21.88 2.27 -2.33
CA PRO A 40 -23.13 3.03 -2.40
C PRO A 40 -24.22 2.32 -3.19
N LEU A 41 -23.87 1.50 -4.17
CA LEU A 41 -24.81 0.71 -4.96
C LEU A 41 -25.35 -0.47 -4.16
N LEU A 42 -24.50 -1.17 -3.41
CA LEU A 42 -24.91 -2.25 -2.52
C LEU A 42 -25.83 -1.75 -1.40
N ILE A 43 -25.50 -0.59 -0.80
CA ILE A 43 -26.38 0.05 0.19
C ILE A 43 -27.77 0.27 -0.41
N LYS A 44 -27.84 0.78 -1.63
CA LYS A 44 -29.12 1.06 -2.32
C LYS A 44 -29.85 -0.21 -2.77
N GLU A 45 -29.14 -1.17 -3.37
CA GLU A 45 -29.74 -2.38 -3.99
C GLU A 45 -30.15 -3.42 -2.94
N TRP A 46 -29.29 -3.63 -1.92
CA TRP A 46 -29.50 -4.65 -0.90
C TRP A 46 -30.03 -4.09 0.42
N GLY A 47 -30.23 -2.78 0.52
CA GLY A 47 -30.72 -2.13 1.75
C GLY A 47 -29.76 -2.27 2.93
N LEU A 48 -28.44 -2.28 2.67
CA LEU A 48 -27.45 -2.49 3.72
C LEU A 48 -27.44 -1.33 4.70
N SER A 49 -27.32 -1.65 5.99
CA SER A 49 -27.02 -0.63 7.00
C SER A 49 -25.59 -0.08 6.81
N ALA A 50 -25.32 1.12 7.32
CA ALA A 50 -23.98 1.69 7.26
C ALA A 50 -22.94 0.82 7.99
N THR A 51 -23.33 0.15 9.07
CA THR A 51 -22.48 -0.82 9.79
C THR A 51 -22.15 -2.03 8.92
N GLN A 52 -23.12 -2.60 8.20
CA GLN A 52 -22.87 -3.70 7.25
C GLN A 52 -21.95 -3.26 6.11
N ALA A 53 -22.14 -2.06 5.58
CA ALA A 53 -21.26 -1.48 4.57
C ALA A 53 -19.82 -1.28 5.10
N GLY A 54 -19.67 -0.79 6.33
CA GLY A 54 -18.37 -0.67 7.00
C GLY A 54 -17.68 -2.02 7.19
N MET A 55 -18.43 -3.07 7.52
CA MET A 55 -17.92 -4.44 7.64
C MET A 55 -17.35 -4.95 6.31
N LEU A 56 -18.02 -4.70 5.17
CA LEU A 56 -17.51 -5.05 3.85
C LEU A 56 -16.17 -4.38 3.54
N GLY A 57 -15.98 -3.13 3.94
CA GLY A 57 -14.70 -2.42 3.82
C GLY A 57 -13.63 -3.00 4.73
N SER A 58 -13.97 -3.31 5.98
CA SER A 58 -13.01 -3.77 6.99
C SER A 58 -12.62 -5.23 6.83
N VAL A 59 -13.53 -6.12 6.44
CA VAL A 59 -13.25 -7.56 6.36
C VAL A 59 -12.13 -7.89 5.37
N GLY A 60 -12.05 -7.16 4.26
CA GLY A 60 -10.94 -7.28 3.31
C GLY A 60 -9.60 -6.92 3.96
N LEU A 61 -9.56 -5.87 4.78
CA LEU A 61 -8.35 -5.44 5.49
C LEU A 61 -7.92 -6.44 6.58
N VAL A 62 -8.89 -7.09 7.24
CA VAL A 62 -8.60 -8.22 8.14
C VAL A 62 -7.96 -9.37 7.37
N GLY A 63 -8.54 -9.74 6.22
CA GLY A 63 -7.95 -10.72 5.31
C GLY A 63 -6.53 -10.35 4.88
N MET A 64 -6.29 -9.08 4.52
CA MET A 64 -4.96 -8.59 4.16
C MET A 64 -3.93 -8.74 5.28
N ALA A 65 -4.30 -8.46 6.52
CA ALA A 65 -3.39 -8.63 7.66
C ALA A 65 -2.99 -10.10 7.86
N LEU A 66 -3.94 -11.01 7.81
CA LEU A 66 -3.69 -12.45 7.92
C LEU A 66 -2.91 -12.98 6.71
N GLY A 67 -3.26 -12.53 5.51
CA GLY A 67 -2.59 -12.88 4.26
C GLY A 67 -1.12 -12.47 4.25
N ALA A 68 -0.79 -11.28 4.75
CA ALA A 68 0.59 -10.79 4.84
C ALA A 68 1.47 -11.70 5.73
N VAL A 69 0.95 -12.13 6.89
CA VAL A 69 1.65 -13.04 7.80
C VAL A 69 1.81 -14.43 7.17
N ALA A 70 0.73 -14.97 6.60
CA ALA A 70 0.72 -16.28 5.97
C ALA A 70 1.68 -16.33 4.75
N ALA A 71 1.60 -15.35 3.87
CA ALA A 71 2.42 -15.28 2.67
C ALA A 71 3.91 -15.04 2.99
N GLY A 72 4.23 -14.22 3.99
CA GLY A 72 5.61 -14.02 4.43
C GLY A 72 6.26 -15.34 4.87
N THR A 73 5.57 -16.13 5.69
CA THR A 73 6.06 -17.45 6.14
C THR A 73 6.11 -18.47 4.99
N LEU A 74 5.12 -18.43 4.09
CA LEU A 74 5.06 -19.34 2.96
C LEU A 74 6.16 -19.02 1.93
N ALA A 75 6.46 -17.73 1.68
CA ALA A 75 7.49 -17.29 0.75
C ALA A 75 8.89 -17.78 1.13
N ASP A 76 9.16 -17.94 2.42
CA ASP A 76 10.41 -18.54 2.91
C ASP A 76 10.49 -20.05 2.67
N ARG A 77 9.35 -20.72 2.50
CA ARG A 77 9.27 -22.17 2.27
C ARG A 77 9.24 -22.55 0.79
N VAL A 78 8.41 -21.89 0.01
CA VAL A 78 8.11 -22.27 -1.40
C VAL A 78 8.64 -21.29 -2.43
N GLY A 79 9.21 -20.16 -2.02
CA GLY A 79 9.79 -19.13 -2.90
C GLY A 79 8.89 -17.90 -3.08
N ARG A 80 9.55 -16.77 -3.36
CA ARG A 80 8.88 -15.47 -3.50
C ARG A 80 8.00 -15.42 -4.75
N LYS A 81 8.55 -15.86 -5.88
CA LYS A 81 7.85 -15.90 -7.17
C LYS A 81 6.58 -16.77 -7.12
N THR A 82 6.68 -17.93 -6.46
CA THR A 82 5.55 -18.86 -6.32
C THR A 82 4.44 -18.25 -5.50
N VAL A 83 4.77 -17.70 -4.32
CA VAL A 83 3.76 -17.07 -3.44
C VAL A 83 3.12 -15.88 -4.13
N PHE A 84 3.90 -15.02 -4.80
CA PHE A 84 3.39 -13.89 -5.57
C PHE A 84 2.36 -14.33 -6.63
N SER A 85 2.65 -15.41 -7.35
CA SER A 85 1.72 -15.95 -8.35
C SER A 85 0.45 -16.52 -7.72
N VAL A 86 0.57 -17.26 -6.61
CA VAL A 86 -0.58 -17.89 -5.93
C VAL A 86 -1.50 -16.85 -5.31
N THR A 87 -0.94 -15.81 -4.71
CA THR A 87 -1.73 -14.74 -4.09
C THR A 87 -2.55 -13.96 -5.11
N ILE A 88 -1.99 -13.66 -6.30
CA ILE A 88 -2.73 -13.02 -7.39
C ILE A 88 -3.88 -13.91 -7.88
N VAL A 89 -3.64 -15.20 -8.08
CA VAL A 89 -4.72 -16.13 -8.47
C VAL A 89 -5.80 -16.18 -7.40
N LEU A 90 -5.42 -16.27 -6.14
CA LEU A 90 -6.37 -16.36 -5.02
C LEU A 90 -7.29 -15.13 -4.97
N TYR A 91 -6.72 -13.91 -4.92
CA TYR A 91 -7.58 -12.74 -4.82
C TYR A 91 -8.38 -12.49 -6.10
N SER A 92 -7.81 -12.74 -7.27
CA SER A 92 -8.52 -12.54 -8.53
C SER A 92 -9.73 -13.47 -8.66
N LEU A 93 -9.58 -14.74 -8.30
CA LEU A 93 -10.71 -15.69 -8.28
C LEU A 93 -11.76 -15.28 -7.24
N ALA A 94 -11.31 -14.88 -6.05
CA ALA A 94 -12.21 -14.40 -4.99
C ALA A 94 -12.94 -13.11 -5.42
N THR A 95 -12.29 -12.18 -6.13
CA THR A 95 -12.92 -11.00 -6.70
C THR A 95 -13.94 -11.37 -7.76
N GLY A 96 -13.64 -12.35 -8.62
CA GLY A 96 -14.62 -12.91 -9.56
C GLY A 96 -15.84 -13.52 -8.86
N LEU A 97 -15.65 -14.21 -7.74
CA LEU A 97 -16.75 -14.73 -6.91
C LEU A 97 -17.60 -13.61 -6.29
N CYS A 98 -17.01 -12.45 -5.96
CA CYS A 98 -17.79 -11.28 -5.53
C CYS A 98 -18.82 -10.85 -6.59
N ALA A 99 -18.51 -10.99 -7.88
CA ALA A 99 -19.43 -10.63 -8.96
C ALA A 99 -20.72 -11.50 -8.99
N VAL A 100 -20.63 -12.74 -8.54
CA VAL A 100 -21.73 -13.70 -8.52
C VAL A 100 -22.33 -13.91 -7.13
N ALA A 101 -21.90 -13.13 -6.13
CA ALA A 101 -22.42 -13.22 -4.78
C ALA A 101 -23.93 -12.93 -4.75
N PRO A 102 -24.76 -13.86 -4.25
CA PRO A 102 -26.21 -13.70 -4.22
C PRO A 102 -26.71 -12.92 -2.99
N ASN A 103 -25.91 -12.82 -1.95
CA ASN A 103 -26.25 -12.19 -0.66
C ASN A 103 -25.03 -11.55 0.02
N TYR A 104 -25.32 -10.82 1.08
CA TYR A 104 -24.33 -10.10 1.87
C TYR A 104 -23.28 -11.02 2.52
N GLU A 105 -23.70 -12.14 3.10
CA GLU A 105 -22.85 -13.05 3.86
C GLU A 105 -21.76 -13.66 2.97
N LEU A 106 -22.13 -14.10 1.77
CA LEU A 106 -21.18 -14.64 0.80
C LEU A 106 -20.28 -13.55 0.25
N LEU A 107 -20.77 -12.34 0.04
CA LEU A 107 -19.94 -11.23 -0.37
C LEU A 107 -18.90 -10.89 0.72
N VAL A 108 -19.27 -10.88 2.00
CA VAL A 108 -18.33 -10.70 3.13
C VAL A 108 -17.26 -11.79 3.12
N LEU A 109 -17.66 -13.06 2.95
CA LEU A 109 -16.70 -14.17 2.88
C LEU A 109 -15.74 -14.01 1.69
N PHE A 110 -16.25 -13.69 0.52
CA PHE A 110 -15.42 -13.51 -0.68
C PHE A 110 -14.48 -12.30 -0.53
N ARG A 111 -14.94 -11.19 0.06
CA ARG A 111 -14.10 -10.02 0.37
C ARG A 111 -12.99 -10.35 1.38
N PHE A 112 -13.25 -11.23 2.35
CA PHE A 112 -12.20 -11.76 3.23
C PHE A 112 -11.13 -12.54 2.44
N LEU A 113 -11.54 -13.43 1.53
CA LEU A 113 -10.63 -14.21 0.69
C LEU A 113 -9.83 -13.32 -0.28
N VAL A 114 -10.47 -12.30 -0.86
CA VAL A 114 -9.79 -11.26 -1.64
C VAL A 114 -8.69 -10.63 -0.80
N GLY A 115 -9.01 -10.16 0.40
CA GLY A 115 -8.06 -9.58 1.32
C GLY A 115 -6.90 -10.51 1.64
N LEU A 116 -7.17 -11.78 1.88
CA LEU A 116 -6.14 -12.80 2.18
C LEU A 116 -5.11 -12.90 1.03
N GLY A 117 -5.56 -12.86 -0.21
CA GLY A 117 -4.67 -12.84 -1.38
C GLY A 117 -3.88 -11.53 -1.49
N LEU A 118 -4.56 -10.37 -1.48
CA LEU A 118 -3.96 -9.04 -1.60
C LEU A 118 -2.89 -8.80 -0.52
N GLY A 119 -3.18 -9.20 0.73
CA GLY A 119 -2.25 -9.03 1.84
C GLY A 119 -0.95 -9.78 1.67
N GLY A 120 -0.98 -10.90 0.96
CA GLY A 120 0.22 -11.69 0.68
C GLY A 120 1.07 -11.13 -0.45
N GLU A 121 0.49 -10.41 -1.38
CA GLU A 121 1.18 -9.90 -2.57
C GLU A 121 2.17 -8.78 -2.24
N LEU A 122 1.71 -7.76 -1.53
CA LEU A 122 2.47 -6.53 -1.28
C LEU A 122 3.85 -6.78 -0.65
N PRO A 123 3.98 -7.51 0.48
CA PRO A 123 5.27 -7.73 1.10
C PRO A 123 6.20 -8.60 0.25
N VAL A 124 5.65 -9.54 -0.52
CA VAL A 124 6.43 -10.44 -1.36
C VAL A 124 7.00 -9.70 -2.57
N ALA A 125 6.19 -8.87 -3.24
CA ALA A 125 6.64 -8.03 -4.35
C ALA A 125 7.70 -7.02 -3.91
N ALA A 126 7.48 -6.32 -2.78
CA ALA A 126 8.44 -5.39 -2.21
C ALA A 126 9.77 -6.07 -1.87
N THR A 127 9.71 -7.26 -1.26
CA THR A 127 10.91 -8.05 -0.94
C THR A 127 11.65 -8.41 -2.23
N LEU A 128 10.97 -8.91 -3.23
CA LEU A 128 11.58 -9.30 -4.50
C LEU A 128 12.28 -8.10 -5.17
N VAL A 129 11.62 -6.95 -5.24
CA VAL A 129 12.23 -5.73 -5.79
C VAL A 129 13.47 -5.31 -4.99
N THR A 130 13.39 -5.30 -3.67
CA THR A 130 14.51 -4.87 -2.81
C THR A 130 15.69 -5.83 -2.81
N GLU A 131 15.49 -7.11 -3.07
CA GLU A 131 16.54 -8.11 -3.18
C GLU A 131 17.39 -7.94 -4.45
N TYR A 132 16.78 -7.50 -5.55
CA TYR A 132 17.48 -7.32 -6.82
C TYR A 132 18.04 -5.92 -7.01
N VAL A 133 17.40 -4.89 -6.45
CA VAL A 133 17.81 -3.51 -6.65
C VAL A 133 19.04 -3.17 -5.80
N PRO A 134 20.10 -2.58 -6.40
CA PRO A 134 21.30 -2.14 -5.66
C PRO A 134 20.95 -1.24 -4.49
N GLY A 135 21.67 -1.41 -3.37
CA GLY A 135 21.36 -0.71 -2.11
C GLY A 135 21.21 0.81 -2.25
N ARG A 136 22.03 1.44 -3.10
CA ARG A 136 21.98 2.89 -3.40
C ARG A 136 20.68 3.35 -4.08
N ALA A 137 19.98 2.47 -4.77
CA ALA A 137 18.76 2.79 -5.53
C ALA A 137 17.48 2.25 -4.87
N ARG A 138 17.57 1.40 -3.82
CA ARG A 138 16.41 0.76 -3.19
C ARG A 138 15.32 1.73 -2.77
N GLY A 139 15.69 2.81 -2.09
CA GLY A 139 14.71 3.80 -1.63
C GLY A 139 13.91 4.39 -2.80
N ARG A 140 14.61 4.80 -3.88
CA ARG A 140 13.96 5.32 -5.09
C ARG A 140 13.01 4.30 -5.73
N PHE A 141 13.43 3.04 -5.84
CA PHE A 141 12.60 1.98 -6.44
C PHE A 141 11.38 1.66 -5.58
N MET A 142 11.50 1.71 -4.25
CA MET A 142 10.35 1.53 -3.36
C MET A 142 9.33 2.65 -3.49
N VAL A 143 9.77 3.92 -3.54
CA VAL A 143 8.85 5.05 -3.79
C VAL A 143 8.15 4.93 -5.15
N LEU A 144 8.90 4.52 -6.19
CA LEU A 144 8.32 4.27 -7.50
C LEU A 144 7.32 3.11 -7.47
N LEU A 145 7.60 2.02 -6.74
CA LEU A 145 6.68 0.91 -6.56
C LEU A 145 5.39 1.37 -5.86
N GLU A 146 5.51 2.16 -4.80
CA GLU A 146 4.35 2.74 -4.10
C GLU A 146 3.49 3.65 -4.99
N SER A 147 4.09 4.38 -5.93
CA SER A 147 3.32 5.25 -6.83
C SER A 147 2.34 4.50 -7.73
N PHE A 148 2.55 3.21 -7.98
CA PHE A 148 1.60 2.36 -8.72
C PHE A 148 0.26 2.21 -7.99
N TRP A 149 0.24 2.40 -6.67
CA TRP A 149 -0.99 2.41 -5.87
C TRP A 149 -1.99 3.47 -6.35
N ALA A 150 -1.53 4.69 -6.60
CA ALA A 150 -2.38 5.76 -7.13
C ALA A 150 -2.95 5.44 -8.52
N VAL A 151 -2.16 4.75 -9.37
CA VAL A 151 -2.62 4.31 -10.69
C VAL A 151 -3.77 3.29 -10.57
N GLY A 152 -3.69 2.36 -9.61
CA GLY A 152 -4.76 1.39 -9.40
C GLY A 152 -6.05 2.03 -8.89
N TRP A 153 -5.98 2.98 -7.96
CA TRP A 153 -7.15 3.76 -7.55
C TRP A 153 -7.77 4.54 -8.71
N LEU A 154 -6.93 5.12 -9.57
CA LEU A 154 -7.40 5.81 -10.77
C LEU A 154 -8.11 4.84 -11.72
N LEU A 155 -7.58 3.62 -11.93
CA LEU A 155 -8.27 2.60 -12.72
C LEU A 155 -9.60 2.18 -12.10
N ALA A 156 -9.69 2.01 -10.79
CA ALA A 156 -10.95 1.74 -10.11
C ALA A 156 -11.97 2.86 -10.34
N ALA A 157 -11.54 4.13 -10.25
CA ALA A 157 -12.39 5.28 -10.51
C ALA A 157 -12.85 5.35 -11.98
N LEU A 158 -11.98 5.03 -12.94
CA LEU A 158 -12.33 4.96 -14.36
C LEU A 158 -13.33 3.83 -14.66
N ILE A 159 -13.13 2.64 -14.07
CA ILE A 159 -14.09 1.53 -14.16
C ILE A 159 -15.43 1.96 -13.57
N ALA A 160 -15.41 2.61 -12.41
CA ALA A 160 -16.62 3.10 -11.76
C ALA A 160 -17.35 4.12 -12.64
N TYR A 161 -16.65 5.07 -13.24
CA TYR A 161 -17.24 6.14 -14.04
C TYR A 161 -17.79 5.64 -15.38
N PHE A 162 -17.04 4.82 -16.12
CA PHE A 162 -17.41 4.42 -17.48
C PHE A 162 -18.20 3.10 -17.55
N ILE A 163 -17.95 2.17 -16.66
CA ILE A 163 -18.46 0.79 -16.79
C ILE A 163 -19.64 0.54 -15.86
N ILE A 164 -19.53 0.87 -14.58
CA ILE A 164 -20.58 0.57 -13.61
C ILE A 164 -21.96 1.15 -13.99
N PRO A 165 -22.07 2.41 -14.49
CA PRO A 165 -23.39 2.95 -14.84
C PRO A 165 -24.11 2.23 -15.99
N VAL A 166 -23.33 1.55 -16.85
CA VAL A 166 -23.89 0.86 -18.04
C VAL A 166 -24.16 -0.61 -17.75
N THR A 167 -23.26 -1.28 -17.03
CA THR A 167 -23.28 -2.75 -16.89
C THR A 167 -23.52 -3.23 -15.46
N GLY A 168 -23.57 -2.30 -14.50
CA GLY A 168 -23.74 -2.61 -13.08
C GLY A 168 -22.43 -2.95 -12.36
N TRP A 169 -22.49 -3.01 -11.03
CA TRP A 169 -21.34 -3.19 -10.16
C TRP A 169 -20.70 -4.59 -10.27
N ARG A 170 -21.46 -5.61 -10.66
CA ARG A 170 -20.94 -6.99 -10.84
C ARG A 170 -19.85 -7.05 -11.89
N THR A 171 -19.99 -6.28 -12.96
CA THR A 171 -18.98 -6.22 -14.04
C THR A 171 -17.65 -5.63 -13.55
N ALA A 172 -17.69 -4.70 -12.61
CA ALA A 172 -16.45 -4.16 -12.01
C ALA A 172 -15.64 -5.26 -11.32
N PHE A 173 -16.28 -6.16 -10.57
CA PHE A 173 -15.61 -7.31 -9.96
C PHE A 173 -15.14 -8.35 -11.00
N LEU A 174 -15.88 -8.56 -12.10
CA LEU A 174 -15.40 -9.43 -13.19
C LEU A 174 -14.12 -8.86 -13.81
N ILE A 175 -14.01 -7.54 -14.00
CA ILE A 175 -12.78 -6.89 -14.44
C ILE A 175 -11.68 -7.08 -13.40
N GLY A 176 -12.01 -6.95 -12.10
CA GLY A 176 -11.10 -7.22 -10.99
C GLY A 176 -10.57 -8.66 -10.92
N ALA A 177 -11.20 -9.60 -11.62
CA ALA A 177 -10.71 -10.97 -11.74
C ALA A 177 -9.64 -11.16 -12.84
N LEU A 178 -9.52 -10.23 -13.80
CA LEU A 178 -8.58 -10.33 -14.93
C LEU A 178 -7.10 -10.44 -14.50
N PRO A 179 -6.64 -9.87 -13.37
CA PRO A 179 -5.27 -10.04 -12.91
C PRO A 179 -4.82 -11.51 -12.76
N ALA A 180 -5.72 -12.47 -12.60
CA ALA A 180 -5.36 -13.89 -12.66
C ALA A 180 -4.55 -14.24 -13.91
N LEU A 181 -4.85 -13.64 -15.06
CA LEU A 181 -4.11 -13.84 -16.31
C LEU A 181 -2.70 -13.25 -16.25
N TYR A 182 -2.49 -12.24 -15.41
CA TYR A 182 -1.21 -11.59 -15.24
C TYR A 182 -0.16 -12.49 -14.58
N THR A 183 -0.58 -13.51 -13.85
CA THR A 183 0.35 -14.49 -13.26
C THR A 183 1.21 -15.17 -14.31
N MET A 184 0.71 -15.31 -15.55
CA MET A 184 1.50 -15.84 -16.66
C MET A 184 2.68 -14.92 -17.00
N VAL A 185 2.44 -13.60 -17.02
CA VAL A 185 3.49 -12.60 -17.24
C VAL A 185 4.53 -12.64 -16.12
N ILE A 186 4.10 -12.74 -14.87
CA ILE A 186 4.97 -12.86 -13.70
C ILE A 186 5.86 -14.10 -13.83
N ARG A 187 5.28 -15.25 -14.13
CA ARG A 187 6.03 -16.51 -14.28
C ARG A 187 7.09 -16.47 -15.39
N MET A 188 6.82 -15.73 -16.47
CA MET A 188 7.77 -15.60 -17.58
C MET A 188 8.88 -14.58 -17.32
N HIS A 189 8.62 -13.50 -16.58
CA HIS A 189 9.50 -12.34 -16.51
C HIS A 189 10.19 -12.13 -15.16
N LEU A 190 9.61 -12.62 -14.04
CA LEU A 190 10.24 -12.50 -12.74
C LEU A 190 11.16 -13.71 -12.46
N PRO A 191 12.41 -13.47 -12.07
CA PRO A 191 13.27 -14.53 -11.54
C PRO A 191 12.86 -14.87 -10.10
N GLU A 192 13.24 -16.07 -9.63
CA GLU A 192 13.11 -16.40 -8.20
C GLU A 192 14.18 -15.67 -7.39
N SER A 193 13.93 -15.42 -6.12
CA SER A 193 14.87 -14.76 -5.21
C SER A 193 16.19 -15.52 -5.11
N VAL A 194 17.31 -14.82 -5.36
CA VAL A 194 18.66 -15.39 -5.21
C VAL A 194 18.91 -15.80 -3.75
N ARG A 195 18.46 -15.00 -2.78
CA ARG A 195 18.58 -15.33 -1.34
C ARG A 195 17.82 -16.61 -0.99
N TYR A 196 16.61 -16.78 -1.53
CA TYR A 196 15.82 -17.98 -1.34
C TYR A 196 16.51 -19.21 -1.93
N LEU A 197 17.04 -19.12 -3.14
CA LEU A 197 17.74 -20.22 -3.82
C LEU A 197 18.99 -20.64 -3.04
N LEU A 198 19.79 -19.69 -2.56
CA LEU A 198 20.96 -19.98 -1.72
C LEU A 198 20.57 -20.66 -0.40
N LYS A 199 19.52 -20.20 0.26
CA LYS A 199 19.01 -20.83 1.50
C LYS A 199 18.51 -22.28 1.26
N LYS A 200 18.02 -22.58 0.05
CA LYS A 200 17.58 -23.93 -0.35
C LYS A 200 18.70 -24.81 -0.89
N GLY A 201 19.94 -24.32 -0.93
CA GLY A 201 21.08 -25.06 -1.52
C GLY A 201 21.05 -25.14 -3.05
N LYS A 202 20.17 -24.40 -3.73
CA LYS A 202 20.04 -24.35 -5.20
C LYS A 202 21.06 -23.39 -5.82
N ILE A 203 22.34 -23.63 -5.54
CA ILE A 203 23.44 -22.72 -5.87
C ILE A 203 23.55 -22.49 -7.37
N GLU A 204 23.38 -23.53 -8.20
CA GLU A 204 23.49 -23.41 -9.65
C GLU A 204 22.37 -22.58 -10.28
N GLU A 205 21.14 -22.67 -9.75
CA GLU A 205 20.04 -21.81 -10.19
C GLU A 205 20.32 -20.34 -9.82
N ALA A 206 20.80 -20.08 -8.59
CA ALA A 206 21.20 -18.75 -8.14
C ALA A 206 22.34 -18.17 -9.02
N ARG A 207 23.35 -19.00 -9.33
CA ARG A 207 24.48 -18.64 -10.18
C ARG A 207 24.01 -18.24 -11.58
N LYS A 208 23.14 -19.03 -12.22
CA LYS A 208 22.57 -18.71 -13.54
C LYS A 208 21.87 -17.37 -13.57
N ILE A 209 21.09 -17.06 -12.53
CA ILE A 209 20.39 -15.77 -12.44
C ILE A 209 21.40 -14.62 -12.34
N VAL A 210 22.37 -14.70 -11.43
CA VAL A 210 23.35 -13.62 -11.23
C VAL A 210 24.21 -13.43 -12.49
N SER A 211 24.72 -14.50 -13.11
CA SER A 211 25.51 -14.42 -14.33
C SER A 211 24.71 -13.79 -15.49
N SER A 212 23.45 -14.19 -15.68
CA SER A 212 22.58 -13.60 -16.71
C SER A 212 22.34 -12.09 -16.46
N LEU A 213 22.31 -11.64 -15.21
CA LEU A 213 22.18 -10.21 -14.88
C LEU A 213 23.47 -9.45 -15.14
N GLU A 214 24.63 -10.05 -14.83
CA GLU A 214 25.93 -9.45 -15.10
C GLU A 214 26.16 -9.29 -16.62
N GLU A 215 25.84 -10.30 -17.42
CA GLU A 215 25.88 -10.22 -18.89
C GLU A 215 24.99 -9.08 -19.40
N ARG A 216 23.76 -8.94 -18.90
CA ARG A 216 22.85 -7.83 -19.27
C ARG A 216 23.36 -6.46 -18.84
N CYS A 217 24.21 -6.41 -17.82
CA CYS A 217 24.86 -5.19 -17.34
C CYS A 217 26.23 -4.95 -17.99
N HIS A 218 26.63 -5.76 -18.98
CA HIS A 218 27.92 -5.72 -19.65
C HIS A 218 29.11 -5.81 -18.68
N MET A 219 28.96 -6.61 -17.61
CA MET A 219 30.02 -6.89 -16.65
C MET A 219 30.75 -8.17 -17.03
N GLU A 220 32.06 -8.18 -16.85
CA GLU A 220 32.85 -9.40 -17.09
C GLU A 220 32.44 -10.52 -16.12
N PRO A 221 32.19 -11.72 -16.64
CA PRO A 221 31.89 -12.88 -15.81
C PRO A 221 33.08 -13.22 -14.91
N ARG A 222 32.89 -13.18 -13.62
CA ARG A 222 33.90 -13.61 -12.63
C ARG A 222 33.44 -14.91 -11.96
N PRO A 223 34.36 -15.76 -11.49
CA PRO A 223 33.98 -16.94 -10.71
C PRO A 223 33.07 -16.53 -9.54
N LEU A 224 31.89 -17.17 -9.46
CA LEU A 224 30.92 -16.91 -8.41
C LEU A 224 31.20 -17.86 -7.24
N GLU A 225 31.92 -17.39 -6.24
CA GLU A 225 32.12 -18.11 -5.00
C GLU A 225 30.96 -17.85 -4.04
N VAL A 226 30.43 -18.90 -3.43
CA VAL A 226 29.49 -18.80 -2.32
C VAL A 226 30.31 -18.60 -1.07
N THR A 227 30.24 -17.42 -0.50
CA THR A 227 30.91 -17.11 0.78
C THR A 227 30.00 -17.51 1.92
N GLY A 228 30.60 -17.81 3.08
CA GLY A 228 29.82 -18.09 4.29
C GLY A 228 28.83 -16.96 4.66
N LYS A 229 29.13 -15.72 4.25
CA LYS A 229 28.22 -14.55 4.40
C LYS A 229 26.96 -14.64 3.55
N ASP A 230 27.00 -15.34 2.40
CA ASP A 230 25.81 -15.51 1.54
C ASP A 230 24.77 -16.45 2.14
N VAL A 231 25.20 -17.32 3.08
CA VAL A 231 24.37 -18.33 3.75
C VAL A 231 24.13 -17.96 5.22
N ALA A 232 24.93 -17.02 5.78
CA ALA A 232 24.77 -16.58 7.16
C ALA A 232 23.37 -15.99 7.37
N GLU A 233 22.65 -16.49 8.36
CA GLU A 233 21.43 -15.84 8.82
C GLU A 233 21.80 -14.44 9.32
N GLU A 234 21.18 -13.41 8.72
CA GLU A 234 21.21 -12.07 9.29
C GLU A 234 20.73 -12.18 10.74
N THR A 235 21.53 -11.72 11.70
CA THR A 235 21.12 -11.70 13.11
C THR A 235 19.80 -10.97 13.21
N LYS A 236 18.72 -11.73 13.40
CA LYS A 236 17.38 -11.17 13.53
C LYS A 236 17.32 -10.38 14.82
N GLY A 237 17.18 -9.08 14.70
CA GLY A 237 16.91 -8.25 15.86
C GLY A 237 15.70 -8.78 16.63
N SER A 238 15.74 -8.74 17.96
CA SER A 238 14.61 -9.12 18.81
C SER A 238 13.55 -8.02 18.82
N PHE A 239 12.27 -8.38 18.96
CA PHE A 239 11.17 -7.41 19.18
C PHE A 239 11.48 -6.45 20.35
N THR A 240 12.12 -6.96 21.39
CA THR A 240 12.54 -6.16 22.55
C THR A 240 13.55 -5.06 22.19
N SER A 241 14.33 -5.22 21.12
CA SER A 241 15.27 -4.21 20.65
C SER A 241 14.58 -2.90 20.22
N LEU A 242 13.32 -2.97 19.76
CA LEU A 242 12.51 -1.79 19.39
C LEU A 242 12.10 -0.95 20.61
N TRP A 243 12.05 -1.54 21.79
CA TRP A 243 11.58 -0.95 23.04
C TRP A 243 12.70 -0.50 23.98
N THR A 244 13.94 -0.54 23.50
CA THR A 244 15.07 0.03 24.24
C THR A 244 14.95 1.54 24.35
N SER A 245 15.56 2.14 25.38
CA SER A 245 15.56 3.61 25.60
C SER A 245 16.02 4.40 24.36
N ARG A 246 16.85 3.78 23.53
CA ARG A 246 17.38 4.34 22.28
C ARG A 246 16.33 4.47 21.18
N PHE A 247 15.42 3.47 21.04
CA PHE A 247 14.51 3.37 19.91
C PHE A 247 13.03 3.60 20.28
N ILE A 248 12.66 3.52 21.55
CA ILE A 248 11.27 3.61 22.01
C ILE A 248 10.53 4.84 21.46
N LYS A 249 11.16 6.03 21.50
CA LYS A 249 10.54 7.26 20.99
C LYS A 249 10.25 7.18 19.48
N ARG A 250 11.16 6.58 18.71
CA ARG A 250 11.01 6.39 17.25
C ARG A 250 9.92 5.35 16.96
N THR A 251 9.94 4.25 17.71
CA THR A 251 8.97 3.16 17.58
C THR A 251 7.56 3.64 17.88
N VAL A 252 7.35 4.31 19.00
CA VAL A 252 6.04 4.86 19.38
C VAL A 252 5.57 5.89 18.34
N MET A 253 6.44 6.80 17.93
CA MET A 253 6.12 7.80 16.90
C MET A 253 5.68 7.11 15.60
N LEU A 254 6.47 6.15 15.09
CA LEU A 254 6.13 5.44 13.85
C LEU A 254 4.82 4.65 13.97
N TRP A 255 4.58 3.97 15.07
CA TRP A 255 3.35 3.21 15.27
C TRP A 255 2.13 4.12 15.26
N LEU A 256 2.18 5.26 15.95
CA LEU A 256 1.09 6.23 15.96
C LEU A 256 0.87 6.87 14.60
N VAL A 257 1.94 7.20 13.88
CA VAL A 257 1.85 7.78 12.53
C VAL A 257 1.31 6.76 11.54
N TRP A 258 1.80 5.52 11.54
CA TRP A 258 1.27 4.47 10.68
C TRP A 258 -0.20 4.15 10.99
N PHE A 259 -0.56 4.06 12.27
CA PHE A 259 -1.96 3.88 12.66
C PHE A 259 -2.82 5.03 12.13
N GLY A 260 -2.44 6.27 12.39
CA GLY A 260 -3.24 7.44 12.03
C GLY A 260 -3.36 7.65 10.53
N ILE A 261 -2.28 7.45 9.76
CA ILE A 261 -2.32 7.60 8.29
C ILE A 261 -3.17 6.50 7.64
N VAL A 262 -3.04 5.24 8.09
CA VAL A 262 -3.80 4.10 7.56
C VAL A 262 -5.27 4.22 7.96
N PHE A 263 -5.54 4.58 9.24
CA PHE A 263 -6.88 4.85 9.74
C PHE A 263 -7.59 5.92 8.90
N SER A 264 -6.95 7.08 8.74
CA SER A 264 -7.56 8.19 8.00
C SER A 264 -7.70 7.89 6.51
N TYR A 265 -6.71 7.20 5.90
CA TYR A 265 -6.78 6.83 4.50
C TYR A 265 -7.98 5.90 4.20
N TYR A 266 -8.07 4.77 4.90
CA TYR A 266 -9.15 3.82 4.64
C TYR A 266 -10.51 4.34 5.13
N GLY A 267 -10.54 5.11 6.22
CA GLY A 267 -11.77 5.75 6.69
C GLY A 267 -12.33 6.75 5.70
N VAL A 268 -11.48 7.58 5.10
CA VAL A 268 -11.89 8.57 4.10
C VAL A 268 -12.19 7.92 2.76
N PHE A 269 -11.17 7.27 2.13
CA PHE A 269 -11.29 6.87 0.74
C PHE A 269 -12.24 5.70 0.52
N MET A 270 -12.40 4.80 1.49
CA MET A 270 -13.39 3.72 1.42
C MET A 270 -14.83 4.26 1.40
N TRP A 271 -15.09 5.32 2.15
CA TRP A 271 -16.41 5.91 2.25
C TRP A 271 -16.65 7.10 1.31
N LEU A 272 -15.61 7.64 0.69
CA LEU A 272 -15.68 8.85 -0.12
C LEU A 272 -16.80 8.80 -1.19
N PRO A 273 -16.94 7.73 -2.02
CA PRO A 273 -18.04 7.65 -2.97
C PRO A 273 -19.42 7.61 -2.29
N SER A 274 -19.55 6.87 -1.19
CA SER A 274 -20.82 6.78 -0.44
C SER A 274 -21.21 8.10 0.22
N LEU A 275 -20.24 8.84 0.77
CA LEU A 275 -20.47 10.13 1.41
C LEU A 275 -20.85 11.21 0.38
N VAL A 276 -20.20 11.24 -0.78
CA VAL A 276 -20.55 12.14 -1.88
C VAL A 276 -21.94 11.79 -2.43
N PHE A 277 -22.25 10.49 -2.60
CA PHE A 277 -23.57 10.05 -3.04
C PHE A 277 -24.68 10.43 -2.06
N LYS A 278 -24.42 10.34 -0.74
CA LYS A 278 -25.40 10.73 0.31
C LYS A 278 -25.74 12.24 0.26
N GLN A 279 -24.91 13.08 -0.35
CA GLN A 279 -25.23 14.50 -0.55
C GLN A 279 -26.27 14.76 -1.67
N GLY A 280 -26.85 13.70 -2.28
CA GLY A 280 -27.90 13.82 -3.28
C GLY A 280 -27.43 13.84 -4.73
N PHE A 281 -26.14 13.64 -4.99
CA PHE A 281 -25.65 13.52 -6.37
C PHE A 281 -26.04 12.20 -7.01
N THR A 282 -26.19 12.20 -8.33
CA THR A 282 -26.37 10.96 -9.07
C THR A 282 -25.12 10.08 -9.00
N VAL A 283 -25.27 8.78 -9.21
CA VAL A 283 -24.15 7.80 -9.20
C VAL A 283 -23.03 8.25 -10.16
N VAL A 284 -23.39 8.68 -11.37
CA VAL A 284 -22.43 9.13 -12.39
C VAL A 284 -21.66 10.36 -11.92
N LYS A 285 -22.38 11.38 -11.36
CA LYS A 285 -21.71 12.58 -10.83
C LYS A 285 -20.83 12.27 -9.62
N THR A 286 -21.25 11.37 -8.76
CA THR A 286 -20.45 10.89 -7.64
C THR A 286 -19.12 10.32 -8.14
N PHE A 287 -19.16 9.44 -9.12
CA PHE A 287 -17.95 8.82 -9.66
C PHE A 287 -17.05 9.81 -10.41
N GLU A 288 -17.65 10.75 -11.16
CA GLU A 288 -16.93 11.86 -11.81
C GLU A 288 -16.15 12.70 -10.78
N TYR A 289 -16.79 13.08 -9.67
CA TYR A 289 -16.16 13.90 -8.63
C TYR A 289 -15.05 13.15 -7.91
N VAL A 290 -15.27 11.89 -7.55
CA VAL A 290 -14.23 11.07 -6.92
C VAL A 290 -13.07 10.80 -7.89
N LEU A 291 -13.34 10.64 -9.18
CA LEU A 291 -12.28 10.52 -10.19
C LEU A 291 -11.39 11.78 -10.24
N VAL A 292 -11.98 12.98 -10.26
CA VAL A 292 -11.23 14.25 -10.23
C VAL A 292 -10.38 14.35 -8.96
N MET A 293 -10.94 13.99 -7.81
CA MET A 293 -10.20 13.98 -6.54
C MET A 293 -9.03 12.97 -6.57
N THR A 294 -9.26 11.79 -7.14
CA THR A 294 -8.24 10.74 -7.25
C THR A 294 -7.08 11.14 -8.18
N LEU A 295 -7.34 11.87 -9.25
CA LEU A 295 -6.30 12.40 -10.15
C LEU A 295 -5.27 13.26 -9.41
N SER A 296 -5.68 13.97 -8.36
CA SER A 296 -4.80 14.83 -7.56
C SER A 296 -3.77 14.05 -6.73
N GLN A 297 -3.93 12.73 -6.60
CA GLN A 297 -2.96 11.86 -5.92
C GLN A 297 -1.61 11.83 -6.64
N LEU A 298 -1.60 11.81 -7.97
CA LEU A 298 -0.38 11.74 -8.77
C LEU A 298 0.55 12.95 -8.56
N PRO A 299 0.08 14.21 -8.70
CA PRO A 299 0.92 15.37 -8.36
C PRO A 299 1.29 15.42 -6.88
N GLY A 300 0.50 14.84 -5.97
CA GLY A 300 0.83 14.71 -4.55
C GLY A 300 2.11 13.91 -4.32
N TYR A 301 2.25 12.74 -4.94
CA TYR A 301 3.48 11.95 -4.89
C TYR A 301 4.69 12.69 -5.48
N ALA A 302 4.50 13.35 -6.63
CA ALA A 302 5.58 14.12 -7.27
C ALA A 302 6.07 15.28 -6.39
N ALA A 303 5.14 16.04 -5.81
CA ALA A 303 5.44 17.13 -4.89
C ALA A 303 6.14 16.63 -3.62
N ALA A 304 5.69 15.50 -3.05
CA ALA A 304 6.32 14.89 -1.89
C ALA A 304 7.75 14.46 -2.19
N ALA A 305 7.99 13.80 -3.32
CA ALA A 305 9.33 13.38 -3.75
C ALA A 305 10.29 14.58 -3.89
N TRP A 306 9.81 15.69 -4.47
CA TRP A 306 10.61 16.90 -4.62
C TRP A 306 10.89 17.60 -3.27
N LEU A 307 9.90 17.67 -2.39
CA LEU A 307 10.01 18.33 -1.09
C LEU A 307 10.87 17.55 -0.09
N VAL A 308 10.83 16.22 -0.13
CA VAL A 308 11.66 15.36 0.73
C VAL A 308 13.15 15.68 0.58
N ASP A 309 13.61 15.96 -0.63
CA ASP A 309 15.02 16.31 -0.87
C ASP A 309 15.35 17.74 -0.45
N ARG A 310 14.37 18.65 -0.44
CA ARG A 310 14.56 20.07 -0.10
C ARG A 310 14.35 20.39 1.38
N LEU A 311 13.24 19.92 1.96
CA LEU A 311 12.87 20.21 3.36
C LEU A 311 13.31 19.11 4.31
N GLY A 312 13.52 17.88 3.81
CA GLY A 312 13.79 16.70 4.62
C GLY A 312 12.51 15.92 4.91
N ARG A 313 12.69 14.73 5.52
CA ARG A 313 11.60 13.76 5.70
C ARG A 313 10.61 14.20 6.76
N ARG A 314 11.12 14.65 7.91
CA ARG A 314 10.32 15.08 9.06
C ARG A 314 9.39 16.23 8.72
N TYR A 315 9.92 17.28 8.13
CA TYR A 315 9.14 18.49 7.83
C TYR A 315 8.16 18.26 6.67
N THR A 316 8.58 17.53 5.63
CA THR A 316 7.69 17.19 4.52
C THR A 316 6.52 16.33 4.97
N LEU A 317 6.78 15.26 5.75
CA LEU A 317 5.72 14.41 6.28
C LEU A 317 4.72 15.21 7.12
N SER A 318 5.22 16.02 8.04
CA SER A 318 4.37 16.84 8.90
C SER A 318 3.54 17.85 8.10
N LEU A 319 4.12 18.51 7.11
CA LEU A 319 3.41 19.44 6.22
C LEU A 319 2.27 18.74 5.47
N PHE A 320 2.55 17.56 4.91
CA PHE A 320 1.54 16.80 4.17
C PHE A 320 0.42 16.27 5.08
N LEU A 321 0.76 15.81 6.28
CA LEU A 321 -0.24 15.41 7.28
C LEU A 321 -1.11 16.59 7.73
N LEU A 322 -0.50 17.74 8.02
CA LEU A 322 -1.22 18.95 8.40
C LEU A 322 -2.13 19.43 7.26
N GLY A 323 -1.63 19.45 6.02
CA GLY A 323 -2.42 19.78 4.83
C GLY A 323 -3.61 18.83 4.63
N SER A 324 -3.40 17.52 4.86
CA SER A 324 -4.49 16.52 4.85
C SER A 324 -5.54 16.82 5.93
N GLY A 325 -5.13 17.21 7.12
CA GLY A 325 -6.03 17.55 8.22
C GLY A 325 -6.87 18.78 7.92
N ILE A 326 -6.24 19.85 7.45
CA ILE A 326 -6.93 21.10 7.05
C ILE A 326 -7.92 20.81 5.91
N ALA A 327 -7.48 20.10 4.87
CA ALA A 327 -8.33 19.75 3.74
C ALA A 327 -9.51 18.87 4.15
N SER A 328 -9.29 17.89 5.04
CA SER A 328 -10.34 17.03 5.57
C SER A 328 -11.40 17.85 6.33
N TYR A 329 -10.97 18.79 7.15
CA TYR A 329 -11.89 19.66 7.88
C TYR A 329 -12.82 20.42 6.93
N PHE A 330 -12.25 21.15 5.97
CA PHE A 330 -13.03 21.92 5.01
C PHE A 330 -13.84 21.07 4.03
N PHE A 331 -13.37 19.87 3.70
CA PHE A 331 -14.13 18.90 2.89
C PHE A 331 -15.42 18.47 3.59
N GLY A 332 -15.35 18.19 4.90
CA GLY A 332 -16.52 17.83 5.70
C GLY A 332 -17.59 18.93 5.78
N HIS A 333 -17.20 20.20 5.57
CA HIS A 333 -18.05 21.38 5.63
C HIS A 333 -18.31 22.03 4.26
N ALA A 334 -18.02 21.31 3.17
CA ALA A 334 -18.21 21.83 1.83
C ALA A 334 -19.70 21.91 1.47
N GLU A 335 -20.23 23.12 1.34
CA GLU A 335 -21.63 23.37 0.96
C GLU A 335 -21.82 23.45 -0.55
N THR A 336 -20.76 23.70 -1.31
CA THR A 336 -20.81 23.84 -2.76
C THR A 336 -20.01 22.72 -3.46
N VAL A 337 -20.42 22.37 -4.69
CA VAL A 337 -19.69 21.39 -5.51
C VAL A 337 -18.23 21.81 -5.72
N THR A 338 -17.99 23.08 -5.96
CA THR A 338 -16.63 23.60 -6.15
C THR A 338 -15.79 23.42 -4.90
N ALA A 339 -16.33 23.74 -3.72
CA ALA A 339 -15.64 23.54 -2.44
C ALA A 339 -15.37 22.04 -2.20
N LEU A 340 -16.35 21.17 -2.46
CA LEU A 340 -16.21 19.72 -2.35
C LEU A 340 -15.06 19.21 -3.23
N LEU A 341 -15.02 19.60 -4.49
CA LEU A 341 -13.97 19.19 -5.43
C LEU A 341 -12.60 19.74 -5.04
N CYS A 342 -12.51 21.03 -4.72
CA CYS A 342 -11.25 21.66 -4.35
C CYS A 342 -10.66 21.04 -3.07
N TRP A 343 -11.45 20.91 -2.02
CA TRP A 343 -10.96 20.35 -0.76
C TRP A 343 -10.74 18.84 -0.84
N GLY A 344 -11.56 18.09 -1.58
CA GLY A 344 -11.35 16.67 -1.85
C GLY A 344 -10.09 16.38 -2.65
N ALA A 345 -9.82 17.19 -3.69
CA ALA A 345 -8.59 17.14 -4.47
C ALA A 345 -7.37 17.49 -3.61
N THR A 346 -7.47 18.55 -2.80
CA THR A 346 -6.41 18.98 -1.88
C THR A 346 -6.11 17.91 -0.84
N MET A 347 -7.13 17.31 -0.26
CA MET A 347 -7.00 16.19 0.69
C MET A 347 -6.31 14.99 0.03
N SER A 348 -6.71 14.61 -1.18
CA SER A 348 -6.10 13.51 -1.93
C SER A 348 -4.64 13.78 -2.25
N PHE A 349 -4.30 15.01 -2.67
CA PHE A 349 -2.94 15.45 -2.94
C PHE A 349 -2.03 15.29 -1.72
N PHE A 350 -2.42 15.86 -0.59
CA PHE A 350 -1.61 15.83 0.62
C PHE A 350 -1.54 14.42 1.23
N ASN A 351 -2.64 13.69 1.25
CA ASN A 351 -2.68 12.36 1.86
C ASN A 351 -1.72 11.39 1.15
N LEU A 352 -1.80 11.29 -0.18
CA LEU A 352 -0.94 10.36 -0.93
C LEU A 352 0.52 10.83 -0.96
N GLY A 353 0.77 12.12 -0.91
CA GLY A 353 2.13 12.63 -0.70
C GLY A 353 2.69 12.20 0.67
N ALA A 354 1.90 12.25 1.74
CA ALA A 354 2.30 11.75 3.05
C ALA A 354 2.66 10.25 3.03
N TRP A 355 1.90 9.43 2.30
CA TRP A 355 2.22 8.01 2.08
C TRP A 355 3.60 7.81 1.45
N GLY A 356 3.94 8.54 0.38
CA GLY A 356 5.27 8.47 -0.23
C GLY A 356 6.40 8.81 0.75
N VAL A 357 6.19 9.81 1.60
CA VAL A 357 7.18 10.21 2.60
C VAL A 357 7.35 9.19 3.72
N ILE A 358 6.25 8.65 4.28
CA ILE A 358 6.34 7.70 5.41
C ILE A 358 7.03 6.40 5.02
N TYR A 359 6.83 5.90 3.80
CA TYR A 359 7.54 4.72 3.30
C TYR A 359 9.06 4.95 3.16
N THR A 360 9.46 6.17 2.82
CA THR A 360 10.89 6.53 2.76
C THR A 360 11.46 6.74 4.17
N TYR A 361 10.72 7.41 5.03
CA TYR A 361 11.19 7.82 6.36
C TYR A 361 11.31 6.65 7.35
N THR A 362 10.36 5.70 7.30
CA THR A 362 10.32 4.58 8.26
C THR A 362 11.62 3.77 8.29
N PRO A 363 12.18 3.28 7.15
CA PRO A 363 13.41 2.50 7.17
C PRO A 363 14.66 3.32 7.53
N GLU A 364 14.63 4.64 7.35
CA GLU A 364 15.75 5.52 7.72
C GLU A 364 15.91 5.71 9.23
N LEU A 365 14.86 5.41 10.03
CA LEU A 365 14.88 5.60 11.47
C LEU A 365 15.46 4.41 12.26
N TYR A 366 15.70 3.28 11.60
CA TYR A 366 16.26 2.10 12.24
C TYR A 366 17.60 1.68 11.62
N PRO A 367 18.56 1.21 12.45
CA PRO A 367 19.79 0.62 11.95
C PRO A 367 19.50 -0.69 11.21
N THR A 368 20.46 -1.13 10.40
CA THR A 368 20.28 -2.25 9.46
C THR A 368 19.83 -3.53 10.14
N GLU A 369 20.33 -3.81 11.35
CA GLU A 369 20.05 -5.05 12.11
C GLU A 369 18.58 -5.21 12.51
N ILE A 370 17.87 -4.09 12.79
CA ILE A 370 16.47 -4.11 13.25
C ILE A 370 15.52 -3.40 12.28
N ARG A 371 16.02 -2.90 11.13
CA ARG A 371 15.24 -2.11 10.16
C ARG A 371 14.02 -2.86 9.65
N GLY A 372 14.22 -4.09 9.18
CA GLY A 372 13.11 -4.92 8.68
C GLY A 372 12.06 -5.19 9.75
N LEU A 373 12.50 -5.46 10.98
CA LEU A 373 11.63 -5.67 12.13
C LEU A 373 10.84 -4.41 12.47
N GLY A 374 11.52 -3.26 12.55
CA GLY A 374 10.90 -1.97 12.88
C GLY A 374 9.87 -1.53 11.83
N CYS A 375 10.20 -1.66 10.54
CA CYS A 375 9.27 -1.37 9.45
C CYS A 375 8.06 -2.31 9.48
N GLY A 376 8.28 -3.62 9.63
CA GLY A 376 7.22 -4.62 9.65
C GLY A 376 6.22 -4.40 10.79
N TRP A 377 6.71 -4.13 12.01
CA TRP A 377 5.84 -3.86 13.15
C TRP A 377 5.10 -2.52 13.04
N ALA A 378 5.75 -1.47 12.54
CA ALA A 378 5.10 -0.18 12.35
C ALA A 378 3.95 -0.28 11.32
N THR A 379 4.21 -0.87 10.15
CA THR A 379 3.18 -1.08 9.12
C THR A 379 2.09 -2.04 9.58
N GLY A 380 2.46 -3.12 10.30
CA GLY A 380 1.51 -4.08 10.87
C GLY A 380 0.57 -3.42 11.88
N PHE A 381 1.09 -2.59 12.78
CA PHE A 381 0.27 -1.82 13.71
C PHE A 381 -0.67 -0.84 12.98
N GLY A 382 -0.18 -0.20 11.91
CA GLY A 382 -1.00 0.65 11.05
C GLY A 382 -2.21 -0.07 10.46
N ARG A 383 -2.09 -1.36 10.12
CA ARG A 383 -3.22 -2.16 9.60
C ARG A 383 -4.43 -2.18 10.55
N ILE A 384 -4.20 -2.14 11.86
CA ILE A 384 -5.29 -2.06 12.86
C ILE A 384 -6.13 -0.80 12.62
N GLY A 385 -5.49 0.34 12.34
CA GLY A 385 -6.19 1.57 11.98
C GLY A 385 -7.09 1.40 10.75
N GLY A 386 -6.58 0.74 9.71
CA GLY A 386 -7.35 0.45 8.51
C GLY A 386 -8.56 -0.46 8.74
N MET A 387 -8.43 -1.46 9.62
CA MET A 387 -9.55 -2.36 9.95
C MET A 387 -10.65 -1.63 10.75
N VAL A 388 -10.24 -0.76 11.68
CA VAL A 388 -11.17 -0.05 12.57
C VAL A 388 -11.90 1.08 11.83
N ALA A 389 -11.22 1.79 10.93
CA ALA A 389 -11.76 3.02 10.35
C ALA A 389 -13.07 2.84 9.56
N PRO A 390 -13.21 1.90 8.61
CA PRO A 390 -14.47 1.75 7.88
C PRO A 390 -15.63 1.31 8.78
N LEU A 391 -15.36 0.48 9.80
CA LEU A 391 -16.36 0.08 10.79
C LEU A 391 -16.81 1.27 11.64
N LEU A 392 -15.85 2.09 12.11
CA LEU A 392 -16.15 3.28 12.91
C LEU A 392 -17.01 4.26 12.11
N VAL A 393 -16.65 4.56 10.87
CA VAL A 393 -17.45 5.44 10.01
C VAL A 393 -18.85 4.86 9.79
N GLY A 394 -18.96 3.55 9.54
CA GLY A 394 -20.25 2.87 9.41
C GLY A 394 -21.12 2.98 10.65
N ALA A 395 -20.54 2.81 11.85
CA ALA A 395 -21.24 2.97 13.13
C ALA A 395 -21.73 4.41 13.34
N LEU A 396 -20.84 5.39 13.12
CA LEU A 396 -21.16 6.81 13.26
C LEU A 396 -22.27 7.24 12.29
N LEU A 397 -22.26 6.76 11.05
CA LEU A 397 -23.33 7.03 10.07
C LEU A 397 -24.67 6.40 10.48
N THR A 398 -24.64 5.25 11.18
CA THR A 398 -25.84 4.60 11.73
C THR A 398 -26.43 5.43 12.88
N ASP A 399 -25.59 6.03 13.71
CA ASP A 399 -25.97 6.93 14.81
C ASP A 399 -26.34 8.36 14.33
N ALA A 400 -26.56 8.52 13.02
CA ALA A 400 -26.97 9.76 12.36
C ALA A 400 -25.96 10.93 12.46
N TRP A 401 -24.69 10.62 12.65
CA TRP A 401 -23.63 11.63 12.53
C TRP A 401 -23.57 12.18 11.10
N ASP A 402 -23.41 13.48 10.99
CA ASP A 402 -23.23 14.11 9.68
C ASP A 402 -21.78 13.97 9.16
N MET A 403 -21.59 14.28 7.92
CA MET A 403 -20.30 14.21 7.25
C MET A 403 -19.27 15.12 7.95
N GLY A 404 -19.67 16.31 8.40
CA GLY A 404 -18.81 17.26 9.08
C GLY A 404 -18.17 16.65 10.32
N HIS A 405 -18.97 16.06 11.19
CA HIS A 405 -18.49 15.43 12.43
C HIS A 405 -17.53 14.26 12.16
N ILE A 406 -17.81 13.42 11.15
CA ILE A 406 -16.92 12.33 10.76
C ILE A 406 -15.56 12.88 10.29
N PHE A 407 -15.57 13.94 9.47
CA PHE A 407 -14.33 14.54 8.99
C PHE A 407 -13.56 15.32 10.05
N TYR A 408 -14.19 15.79 11.13
CA TYR A 408 -13.49 16.30 12.32
C TYR A 408 -12.57 15.25 12.95
N ILE A 409 -13.02 13.99 13.01
CA ILE A 409 -12.19 12.91 13.57
C ILE A 409 -10.94 12.73 12.72
N PHE A 410 -11.08 12.65 11.41
CA PHE A 410 -9.93 12.49 10.51
C PHE A 410 -9.01 13.71 10.54
N ALA A 411 -9.55 14.91 10.51
CA ALA A 411 -8.78 16.15 10.65
C ALA A 411 -7.98 16.16 11.95
N GLY A 412 -8.61 15.81 13.08
CA GLY A 412 -7.96 15.70 14.38
C GLY A 412 -6.83 14.68 14.42
N VAL A 413 -7.04 13.50 13.82
CA VAL A 413 -6.01 12.46 13.73
C VAL A 413 -4.83 12.94 12.88
N PHE A 414 -5.06 13.55 11.71
CA PHE A 414 -4.00 14.08 10.87
C PHE A 414 -3.17 15.16 11.56
N VAL A 415 -3.84 16.11 12.23
CA VAL A 415 -3.17 17.17 13.01
C VAL A 415 -2.34 16.58 14.15
N LEU A 416 -2.91 15.62 14.89
CA LEU A 416 -2.23 14.94 15.98
C LEU A 416 -0.96 14.23 15.51
N ILE A 417 -1.05 13.41 14.46
CA ILE A 417 0.12 12.68 13.95
C ILE A 417 1.14 13.61 13.31
N SER A 418 0.71 14.73 12.68
CA SER A 418 1.61 15.79 12.22
C SER A 418 2.41 16.37 13.39
N PHE A 419 1.77 16.70 14.50
CA PHE A 419 2.42 17.20 15.69
C PHE A 419 3.37 16.15 16.32
N ILE A 420 2.98 14.88 16.34
CA ILE A 420 3.83 13.77 16.81
C ILE A 420 5.09 13.66 15.96
N VAL A 421 4.98 13.79 14.63
CA VAL A 421 6.16 13.79 13.74
C VAL A 421 7.05 14.98 14.00
N LEU A 422 6.48 16.17 14.22
CA LEU A 422 7.25 17.39 14.50
C LEU A 422 7.98 17.34 15.85
N THR A 423 7.40 16.69 16.85
CA THR A 423 7.99 16.67 18.20
C THR A 423 8.93 15.51 18.44
N LEU A 424 8.55 14.29 18.01
CA LEU A 424 9.28 13.07 18.28
C LEU A 424 10.16 12.63 17.09
N GLY A 425 9.87 13.09 15.87
CA GLY A 425 10.60 12.71 14.67
C GLY A 425 12.03 13.25 14.65
N ARG A 426 12.92 12.47 14.07
CA ARG A 426 14.32 12.90 13.78
C ARG A 426 14.45 13.21 12.30
N GLU A 427 15.15 14.31 11.96
CA GLU A 427 15.45 14.59 10.56
C GLU A 427 16.60 13.70 10.07
N THR A 428 16.36 13.01 8.96
CA THR A 428 17.30 12.05 8.36
C THR A 428 17.96 12.56 7.08
N LYS A 429 17.57 13.73 6.61
CA LYS A 429 18.10 14.34 5.38
C LYS A 429 19.62 14.42 5.40
N ARG A 430 20.27 13.88 4.36
CA ARG A 430 21.74 13.88 4.15
C ARG A 430 22.56 13.27 5.31
N LYS A 431 21.95 12.43 6.13
CA LYS A 431 22.66 11.70 7.17
C LYS A 431 22.93 10.28 6.68
N GLU A 432 24.14 9.79 6.94
CA GLU A 432 24.43 8.37 6.72
C GLU A 432 23.61 7.53 7.71
N LEU A 433 23.03 6.43 7.21
CA LEU A 433 22.16 5.56 8.01
C LEU A 433 22.85 5.03 9.27
N GLU A 434 24.19 4.85 9.18
CA GLU A 434 25.03 4.39 10.29
C GLU A 434 25.23 5.47 11.36
N SER A 435 25.13 6.76 11.01
CA SER A 435 25.22 7.87 11.97
C SER A 435 23.90 8.11 12.74
N LEU A 436 22.82 7.49 12.30
CA LEU A 436 21.50 7.58 12.95
C LEU A 436 21.27 6.44 13.94
N SER A 437 22.16 5.47 13.93
CA SER A 437 22.14 4.30 14.83
C SER A 437 22.60 4.64 16.23
#